data_6021df410134bee0011f1713f574efed
#
_entry.id   6021df410134bee0011f1713f574efed
#
_cell.length_a   1.000
_cell.length_b   1.000
_cell.length_c   1.000
_cell.angle_alpha   90.00
_cell.angle_beta   90.00
_cell.angle_gamma   90.00
#
_symmetry.space_group_name_H-M   'P 1'
#
loop_
_entity.id
_entity.type
_entity.pdbx_description
1 polymer ?
#
loop_
_entity_poly.entity_id
_entity_poly.type
_entity_poly.pdbx_seq_one_letter_code
_entity_poly.pdbx_strand_id
1 'polypeptide(L)'
;MQYRLIKKYLENITMDQTLVVASGHPTGLFKSHPSAPRVIITNGLMIGAFDDYDNWARGAALGVANYGQMTAGGWMYIGPQGIVHGTYSTILNAGRLFCGVPADGDLAGKLFVTSGLGGMSGAQGKATVIAKGVSIIAEVDLSRIQTRLEQGWINKFVSTPKEAFDLAKEKMDSKTPYAIAYLGNIVDLLEYADAVSYTHLRAHETCAD
;
A
#
# COMPACT_ATOMS: atom_id res chain seq x y z
N MET A 1 -18.65 23.14 7.62
CA MET A 1 -17.93 24.43 7.42
C MET A 1 -17.03 24.38 6.19
N GLN A 2 -16.14 23.41 6.04
CA GLN A 2 -15.15 23.32 4.95
C GLN A 2 -15.74 23.38 3.55
N TYR A 3 -16.80 22.63 3.28
CA TYR A 3 -17.51 22.68 1.99
C TYR A 3 -17.93 24.10 1.60
N ARG A 4 -18.47 24.88 2.54
CA ARG A 4 -18.92 26.26 2.29
C ARG A 4 -17.74 27.19 1.97
N LEU A 5 -16.57 26.96 2.63
CA LEU A 5 -15.36 27.73 2.37
C LEU A 5 -14.78 27.39 1.00
N ILE A 6 -14.70 26.10 0.66
CA ILE A 6 -14.23 25.66 -0.66
C ILE A 6 -15.11 26.28 -1.75
N LYS A 7 -16.44 26.19 -1.60
CA LYS A 7 -17.38 26.81 -2.56
C LYS A 7 -17.12 28.31 -2.70
N LYS A 8 -17.01 29.04 -1.59
CA LYS A 8 -16.73 30.47 -1.58
C LYS A 8 -15.40 30.82 -2.27
N TYR A 9 -14.34 30.03 -2.04
CA TYR A 9 -13.08 30.24 -2.72
C TYR A 9 -13.18 30.00 -4.21
N LEU A 10 -13.87 28.94 -4.65
CA LEU A 10 -14.05 28.62 -6.06
C LEU A 10 -14.89 29.68 -6.79
N GLU A 11 -15.87 30.29 -6.12
CA GLU A 11 -16.69 31.37 -6.67
C GLU A 11 -15.91 32.69 -6.86
N ASN A 12 -14.81 32.86 -6.10
CA ASN A 12 -14.05 34.12 -6.07
C ASN A 12 -12.61 33.99 -6.60
N ILE A 13 -12.19 32.82 -7.02
CA ILE A 13 -10.83 32.56 -7.51
C ILE A 13 -10.57 33.34 -8.83
N THR A 14 -9.42 33.99 -8.90
CA THR A 14 -8.98 34.69 -10.11
C THR A 14 -8.00 33.84 -10.93
N MET A 15 -7.68 34.30 -12.16
CA MET A 15 -6.80 33.57 -13.07
C MET A 15 -5.34 33.47 -12.59
N ASP A 16 -4.95 34.32 -11.65
CA ASP A 16 -3.61 34.35 -11.04
C ASP A 16 -3.57 33.75 -9.64
N GLN A 17 -4.56 32.93 -9.30
CA GLN A 17 -4.65 32.25 -8.00
C GLN A 17 -4.84 30.75 -8.15
N THR A 18 -4.39 30.03 -7.13
CA THR A 18 -4.59 28.58 -6.93
C THR A 18 -5.19 28.33 -5.56
N LEU A 19 -6.31 27.61 -5.50
CA LEU A 19 -6.86 27.11 -4.25
C LEU A 19 -6.08 25.86 -3.81
N VAL A 20 -5.60 25.87 -2.58
CA VAL A 20 -4.97 24.69 -1.96
C VAL A 20 -5.91 24.10 -0.91
N VAL A 21 -6.16 22.81 -1.02
CA VAL A 21 -7.00 22.02 -0.10
C VAL A 21 -6.17 20.88 0.46
N ALA A 22 -5.90 20.91 1.77
CA ALA A 22 -5.14 19.88 2.45
C ALA A 22 -6.07 18.99 3.29
N SER A 23 -6.14 17.69 2.99
CA SER A 23 -7.00 16.71 3.66
C SER A 23 -8.47 17.20 3.81
N GLY A 24 -9.01 17.79 2.75
CA GLY A 24 -10.37 18.35 2.73
C GLY A 24 -10.52 19.74 3.38
N HIS A 25 -9.44 20.34 3.90
CA HIS A 25 -9.42 21.66 4.51
C HIS A 25 -8.86 22.71 3.53
N PRO A 26 -9.63 23.73 3.16
CA PRO A 26 -9.13 24.80 2.30
C PRO A 26 -8.13 25.66 3.09
N THR A 27 -6.87 25.62 2.68
CA THR A 27 -5.80 26.40 3.33
C THR A 27 -5.76 27.85 2.85
N GLY A 28 -6.23 28.11 1.63
CA GLY A 28 -6.35 29.47 1.09
C GLY A 28 -6.18 29.56 -0.41
N LEU A 29 -6.33 30.79 -0.92
CA LEU A 29 -6.01 31.17 -2.28
C LEU A 29 -4.58 31.72 -2.32
N PHE A 30 -3.71 31.07 -3.08
CA PHE A 30 -2.31 31.44 -3.23
C PHE A 30 -2.08 32.09 -4.58
N LYS A 31 -1.20 33.07 -4.64
CA LYS A 31 -0.80 33.71 -5.90
C LYS A 31 -0.14 32.67 -6.82
N SER A 32 -0.57 32.64 -8.06
CA SER A 32 -0.05 31.75 -9.09
C SER A 32 -0.05 32.45 -10.47
N HIS A 33 -0.24 31.73 -11.54
CA HIS A 33 -0.32 32.31 -12.89
C HIS A 33 -1.37 31.56 -13.75
N PRO A 34 -1.83 32.11 -14.88
CA PRO A 34 -2.93 31.55 -15.65
C PRO A 34 -2.75 30.10 -16.13
N SER A 35 -1.51 29.65 -16.34
CA SER A 35 -1.21 28.24 -16.69
C SER A 35 -1.01 27.31 -15.50
N ALA A 36 -1.08 27.81 -14.26
CA ALA A 36 -1.03 26.96 -13.08
C ALA A 36 -2.36 26.25 -12.83
N PRO A 37 -2.35 25.09 -12.14
CA PRO A 37 -3.58 24.44 -11.69
C PRO A 37 -4.46 25.39 -10.88
N ARG A 38 -5.76 25.40 -11.15
CA ARG A 38 -6.71 26.20 -10.36
C ARG A 38 -6.91 25.68 -8.95
N VAL A 39 -6.79 24.36 -8.76
CA VAL A 39 -6.95 23.69 -7.47
C VAL A 39 -5.84 22.67 -7.29
N ILE A 40 -5.22 22.69 -6.14
CA ILE A 40 -4.30 21.64 -5.67
C ILE A 40 -4.95 20.97 -4.47
N ILE A 41 -5.10 19.66 -4.56
CA ILE A 41 -5.60 18.82 -3.47
C ILE A 41 -4.43 17.96 -2.96
N THR A 42 -4.16 18.01 -1.67
CA THR A 42 -3.07 17.28 -1.03
C THR A 42 -3.50 16.73 0.31
N ASN A 43 -2.65 15.91 0.92
CA ASN A 43 -2.83 15.48 2.31
C ASN A 43 -2.07 16.38 3.27
N GLY A 44 -2.70 16.74 4.37
CA GLY A 44 -2.00 17.24 5.55
C GLY A 44 -1.44 16.05 6.32
N LEU A 45 -0.12 15.91 6.33
CA LEU A 45 0.57 14.83 7.05
C LEU A 45 1.21 15.37 8.32
N MET A 46 1.18 14.56 9.38
CA MET A 46 1.99 14.83 10.58
C MET A 46 3.44 14.42 10.29
N ILE A 47 4.38 15.26 10.70
CA ILE A 47 5.81 14.91 10.64
C ILE A 47 6.19 14.05 11.85
N GLY A 48 7.21 13.20 11.73
CA GLY A 48 7.59 12.21 12.74
C GLY A 48 7.83 12.74 14.16
N ALA A 49 8.24 14.00 14.30
CA ALA A 49 8.37 14.66 15.62
C ALA A 49 7.02 14.88 16.35
N PHE A 50 5.90 14.77 15.66
CA PHE A 50 4.54 14.98 16.18
C PHE A 50 3.63 13.78 15.86
N ASP A 51 4.19 12.62 15.53
CA ASP A 51 3.47 11.42 15.10
C ASP A 51 3.09 10.53 16.30
N ASP A 52 2.55 11.14 17.33
CA ASP A 52 1.93 10.47 18.47
C ASP A 52 0.41 10.70 18.48
N TYR A 53 -0.29 9.91 19.27
CA TYR A 53 -1.75 9.96 19.33
C TYR A 53 -2.30 11.33 19.76
N ASP A 54 -1.68 11.97 20.74
CA ASP A 54 -2.16 13.25 21.30
C ASP A 54 -1.98 14.38 20.29
N ASN A 55 -0.84 14.44 19.62
CA ASN A 55 -0.59 15.39 18.55
C ASN A 55 -1.50 15.13 17.35
N TRP A 56 -1.77 13.86 17.01
CA TRP A 56 -2.74 13.49 16.00
C TRP A 56 -4.15 13.97 16.34
N ALA A 57 -4.61 13.70 17.55
CA ALA A 57 -5.94 14.12 18.02
C ALA A 57 -6.06 15.64 18.01
N ARG A 58 -5.02 16.34 18.47
CA ARG A 58 -4.95 17.80 18.44
C ARG A 58 -4.94 18.35 17.02
N GLY A 59 -4.12 17.80 16.13
CA GLY A 59 -4.06 18.19 14.72
C GLY A 59 -5.41 18.00 14.01
N ALA A 60 -6.09 16.90 14.28
CA ALA A 60 -7.42 16.63 13.74
C ALA A 60 -8.47 17.62 14.28
N ALA A 61 -8.45 17.90 15.59
CA ALA A 61 -9.36 18.85 16.23
C ALA A 61 -9.18 20.29 15.69
N LEU A 62 -7.94 20.69 15.43
CA LEU A 62 -7.60 21.99 14.83
C LEU A 62 -7.83 22.04 13.31
N GLY A 63 -8.11 20.92 12.67
CA GLY A 63 -8.29 20.83 11.22
C GLY A 63 -7.02 21.00 10.40
N VAL A 64 -5.83 20.82 10.99
CA VAL A 64 -4.54 20.92 10.29
C VAL A 64 -4.06 19.60 9.72
N ALA A 65 -4.56 18.48 10.26
CA ALA A 65 -4.28 17.14 9.76
C ALA A 65 -5.56 16.28 9.84
N ASN A 66 -5.67 15.30 8.95
CA ASN A 66 -6.70 14.27 9.00
C ASN A 66 -6.04 12.92 8.85
N TYR A 67 -6.54 11.94 9.61
CA TYR A 67 -6.22 10.57 9.27
C TYR A 67 -6.89 10.25 7.95
N GLY A 68 -6.09 9.87 7.01
CA GLY A 68 -6.53 9.37 5.73
C GLY A 68 -5.36 8.67 5.09
N GLN A 69 -5.63 7.60 4.43
CA GLN A 69 -4.66 7.10 3.47
C GLN A 69 -4.44 8.19 2.43
N MET A 70 -3.25 8.24 1.86
CA MET A 70 -2.83 9.32 0.98
C MET A 70 -3.86 9.66 -0.11
N THR A 71 -4.44 8.63 -0.73
CA THR A 71 -5.47 8.77 -1.77
C THR A 71 -6.83 9.17 -1.23
N ALA A 72 -7.17 8.82 0.01
CA ALA A 72 -8.42 9.23 0.65
C ALA A 72 -8.44 10.74 0.90
N GLY A 73 -7.33 11.31 1.37
CA GLY A 73 -7.19 12.75 1.54
C GLY A 73 -7.30 13.52 0.22
N GLY A 74 -6.87 12.93 -0.89
CA GLY A 74 -7.01 13.47 -2.24
C GLY A 74 -8.36 13.17 -2.91
N TRP A 75 -9.30 12.54 -2.20
CA TRP A 75 -10.61 12.11 -2.72
C TRP A 75 -10.54 11.06 -3.84
N MET A 76 -9.41 10.41 -4.00
CA MET A 76 -9.18 9.40 -5.02
C MET A 76 -9.32 7.97 -4.48
N TYR A 77 -9.33 7.84 -3.16
CA TYR A 77 -9.46 6.56 -2.49
C TYR A 77 -10.91 6.24 -2.20
N ILE A 78 -11.41 5.15 -2.75
CA ILE A 78 -12.79 4.72 -2.62
C ILE A 78 -12.94 3.61 -1.58
N GLY A 79 -11.83 2.98 -1.18
CA GLY A 79 -11.77 1.89 -0.23
C GLY A 79 -10.66 0.88 -0.54
N PRO A 80 -10.51 -0.18 0.25
CA PRO A 80 -9.45 -1.18 0.05
C PRO A 80 -9.56 -1.92 -1.29
N GLN A 81 -10.73 -1.96 -1.91
CA GLN A 81 -10.92 -2.58 -3.21
C GLN A 81 -10.04 -1.97 -4.32
N GLY A 82 -9.81 -0.65 -4.30
CA GLY A 82 -8.95 0.02 -5.27
C GLY A 82 -7.50 -0.45 -5.17
N ILE A 83 -7.01 -0.63 -3.94
CA ILE A 83 -5.65 -1.12 -3.68
C ILE A 83 -5.53 -2.61 -4.00
N VAL A 84 -6.52 -3.42 -3.66
CA VAL A 84 -6.55 -4.84 -4.04
C VAL A 84 -6.48 -4.98 -5.56
N HIS A 85 -7.30 -4.21 -6.29
CA HIS A 85 -7.31 -4.23 -7.76
C HIS A 85 -5.98 -3.75 -8.35
N GLY A 86 -5.43 -2.64 -7.83
CA GLY A 86 -4.15 -2.10 -8.30
C GLY A 86 -3.00 -3.08 -8.07
N THR A 87 -2.92 -3.67 -6.87
CA THR A 87 -1.90 -4.67 -6.55
C THR A 87 -2.07 -5.92 -7.42
N TYR A 88 -3.30 -6.44 -7.55
CA TYR A 88 -3.59 -7.57 -8.42
C TYR A 88 -3.09 -7.35 -9.85
N SER A 89 -3.45 -6.21 -10.44
CA SER A 89 -3.05 -5.88 -11.82
C SER A 89 -1.53 -5.76 -11.95
N THR A 90 -0.87 -5.15 -10.95
CA THR A 90 0.57 -4.95 -10.96
C THR A 90 1.33 -6.27 -10.86
N ILE A 91 1.01 -7.13 -9.87
CA ILE A 91 1.72 -8.40 -9.69
C ILE A 91 1.46 -9.38 -10.84
N LEU A 92 0.24 -9.39 -11.39
CA LEU A 92 -0.09 -10.23 -12.54
C LEU A 92 0.68 -9.79 -13.79
N ASN A 93 0.77 -8.49 -14.03
CA ASN A 93 1.55 -7.96 -15.14
C ASN A 93 3.07 -8.19 -14.95
N ALA A 94 3.58 -8.06 -13.73
CA ALA A 94 4.96 -8.44 -13.43
C ALA A 94 5.21 -9.93 -13.72
N GLY A 95 4.29 -10.81 -13.32
CA GLY A 95 4.34 -12.24 -13.65
C GLY A 95 4.38 -12.51 -15.16
N ARG A 96 3.59 -11.77 -15.93
CA ARG A 96 3.57 -11.86 -17.40
C ARG A 96 4.87 -11.37 -18.04
N LEU A 97 5.37 -10.24 -17.59
CA LEU A 97 6.56 -9.63 -18.18
C LEU A 97 7.85 -10.34 -17.80
N PHE A 98 7.96 -10.85 -16.57
CA PHE A 98 9.24 -11.31 -16.03
C PHE A 98 9.27 -12.78 -15.60
N CYS A 99 8.12 -13.41 -15.38
CA CYS A 99 8.05 -14.77 -14.86
C CYS A 99 7.40 -15.79 -15.83
N GLY A 100 7.24 -15.41 -17.11
CA GLY A 100 6.75 -16.30 -18.17
C GLY A 100 5.27 -16.71 -17.99
N VAL A 101 4.47 -15.90 -17.30
CA VAL A 101 3.03 -16.15 -17.17
C VAL A 101 2.34 -15.79 -18.49
N PRO A 102 1.53 -16.68 -19.08
CA PRO A 102 0.77 -16.39 -20.29
C PRO A 102 -0.21 -15.22 -20.12
N ALA A 103 -0.63 -14.61 -21.22
CA ALA A 103 -1.55 -13.45 -21.19
C ALA A 103 -2.89 -13.77 -20.50
N ASP A 104 -3.38 -14.98 -20.64
CA ASP A 104 -4.59 -15.54 -20.02
C ASP A 104 -4.30 -16.34 -18.73
N GLY A 105 -3.03 -16.42 -18.31
CA GLY A 105 -2.58 -17.16 -17.15
C GLY A 105 -2.73 -16.40 -15.83
N ASP A 106 -2.52 -17.13 -14.74
CA ASP A 106 -2.52 -16.63 -13.35
C ASP A 106 -1.15 -16.88 -12.68
N LEU A 107 -1.03 -16.53 -11.39
CA LEU A 107 0.21 -16.66 -10.63
C LEU A 107 0.35 -18.00 -9.90
N ALA A 108 -0.36 -19.06 -10.30
CA ALA A 108 -0.26 -20.38 -9.68
C ALA A 108 1.19 -20.90 -9.68
N GLY A 109 1.70 -21.23 -8.50
CA GLY A 109 3.10 -21.67 -8.32
C GLY A 109 4.13 -20.54 -8.36
N LYS A 110 3.72 -19.27 -8.36
CA LYS A 110 4.61 -18.11 -8.26
C LYS A 110 4.60 -17.52 -6.86
N LEU A 111 5.76 -17.05 -6.40
CA LEU A 111 5.95 -16.42 -5.11
C LEU A 111 6.08 -14.89 -5.26
N PHE A 112 5.35 -14.17 -4.41
CA PHE A 112 5.48 -12.72 -4.23
C PHE A 112 5.97 -12.43 -2.80
N VAL A 113 7.13 -11.79 -2.65
CA VAL A 113 7.69 -11.39 -1.35
C VAL A 113 7.59 -9.88 -1.22
N THR A 114 7.06 -9.43 -0.09
CA THR A 114 6.84 -8.01 0.16
C THR A 114 6.80 -7.71 1.66
N SER A 115 6.54 -6.46 2.03
CA SER A 115 6.44 -6.03 3.42
C SER A 115 5.24 -5.11 3.66
N GLY A 116 4.82 -5.11 4.95
CA GLY A 116 3.76 -4.25 5.45
C GLY A 116 2.37 -4.89 5.38
N LEU A 117 1.65 -4.81 6.50
CA LEU A 117 0.25 -5.22 6.65
C LEU A 117 -0.64 -4.08 7.19
N GLY A 118 -0.19 -2.85 6.99
CA GLY A 118 -0.93 -1.64 7.37
C GLY A 118 -2.16 -1.39 6.50
N GLY A 119 -2.67 -0.15 6.55
CA GLY A 119 -3.91 0.24 5.86
C GLY A 119 -3.90 -0.01 4.36
N MET A 120 -2.80 0.28 3.69
CA MET A 120 -2.66 0.10 2.24
C MET A 120 -2.02 -1.26 1.91
N SER A 121 -0.86 -1.53 2.46
CA SER A 121 -0.07 -2.75 2.18
C SER A 121 -0.77 -4.03 2.62
N GLY A 122 -1.70 -3.96 3.58
CA GLY A 122 -2.51 -5.11 3.98
C GLY A 122 -3.29 -5.77 2.85
N ALA A 123 -3.56 -5.06 1.76
CA ALA A 123 -4.24 -5.59 0.59
C ALA A 123 -3.40 -6.59 -0.24
N GLN A 124 -2.08 -6.60 -0.07
CA GLN A 124 -1.16 -7.37 -0.91
C GLN A 124 -1.41 -8.88 -0.84
N GLY A 125 -1.61 -9.42 0.37
CA GLY A 125 -1.94 -10.84 0.57
C GLY A 125 -3.24 -11.24 -0.14
N LYS A 126 -4.28 -10.45 0.04
CA LYS A 126 -5.58 -10.66 -0.61
C LYS A 126 -5.46 -10.62 -2.14
N ALA A 127 -4.76 -9.64 -2.67
CA ALA A 127 -4.55 -9.49 -4.12
C ALA A 127 -3.78 -10.69 -4.70
N THR A 128 -2.75 -11.17 -4.00
CA THR A 128 -1.96 -12.33 -4.44
C THR A 128 -2.80 -13.60 -4.47
N VAL A 129 -3.63 -13.83 -3.45
CA VAL A 129 -4.54 -14.98 -3.41
C VAL A 129 -5.56 -14.93 -4.55
N ILE A 130 -6.11 -13.74 -4.86
CA ILE A 130 -7.02 -13.55 -6.00
C ILE A 130 -6.30 -13.86 -7.33
N ALA A 131 -5.03 -13.47 -7.45
CA ALA A 131 -4.19 -13.80 -8.61
C ALA A 131 -3.73 -15.26 -8.64
N LYS A 132 -4.15 -16.08 -7.69
CA LYS A 132 -3.79 -17.49 -7.47
C LYS A 132 -2.31 -17.73 -7.15
N GLY A 133 -1.60 -16.70 -6.70
CA GLY A 133 -0.21 -16.78 -6.26
C GLY A 133 -0.04 -17.14 -4.78
N VAL A 134 1.22 -17.28 -4.39
CA VAL A 134 1.65 -17.40 -2.99
C VAL A 134 2.37 -16.12 -2.59
N SER A 135 2.16 -15.62 -1.38
CA SER A 135 2.92 -14.46 -0.86
C SER A 135 3.51 -14.70 0.51
N ILE A 136 4.69 -14.10 0.74
CA ILE A 136 5.27 -13.88 2.07
C ILE A 136 5.31 -12.38 2.32
N ILE A 137 4.75 -11.92 3.43
CA ILE A 137 4.63 -10.51 3.77
C ILE A 137 5.25 -10.28 5.14
N ALA A 138 6.37 -9.57 5.18
CA ALA A 138 7.02 -9.19 6.43
C ALA A 138 6.22 -8.06 7.12
N GLU A 139 6.01 -8.17 8.42
CA GLU A 139 5.41 -7.13 9.24
C GLU A 139 6.03 -7.19 10.64
N VAL A 140 6.44 -6.05 11.16
CA VAL A 140 7.08 -5.94 12.49
C VAL A 140 6.08 -5.77 13.63
N ASP A 141 4.85 -5.41 13.30
CA ASP A 141 3.78 -5.17 14.27
C ASP A 141 2.79 -6.35 14.29
N LEU A 142 2.85 -7.14 15.35
CA LEU A 142 1.98 -8.29 15.54
C LEU A 142 0.48 -7.93 15.50
N SER A 143 0.11 -6.74 15.96
CA SER A 143 -1.30 -6.32 15.98
C SER A 143 -1.88 -6.18 14.57
N ARG A 144 -1.06 -5.74 13.62
CA ARG A 144 -1.43 -5.66 12.21
C ARG A 144 -1.60 -7.04 11.58
N ILE A 145 -0.70 -7.97 11.92
CA ILE A 145 -0.82 -9.38 11.49
C ILE A 145 -2.13 -9.97 11.97
N GLN A 146 -2.46 -9.81 13.27
CA GLN A 146 -3.70 -10.31 13.87
C GLN A 146 -4.93 -9.74 13.18
N THR A 147 -4.95 -8.43 12.95
CA THR A 147 -6.05 -7.78 12.23
C THR A 147 -6.27 -8.38 10.83
N ARG A 148 -5.20 -8.69 10.09
CA ARG A 148 -5.33 -9.26 8.75
C ARG A 148 -5.70 -10.73 8.74
N LEU A 149 -5.31 -11.48 9.77
CA LEU A 149 -5.79 -12.85 10.00
C LEU A 149 -7.31 -12.86 10.24
N GLU A 150 -7.79 -12.02 11.16
CA GLU A 150 -9.22 -11.90 11.49
C GLU A 150 -10.06 -11.48 10.27
N GLN A 151 -9.52 -10.63 9.42
CA GLN A 151 -10.15 -10.20 8.17
C GLN A 151 -10.08 -11.26 7.05
N GLY A 152 -9.33 -12.35 7.22
CA GLY A 152 -9.11 -13.35 6.18
C GLY A 152 -8.31 -12.82 4.98
N TRP A 153 -7.42 -11.84 5.20
CA TRP A 153 -6.56 -11.27 4.17
C TRP A 153 -5.20 -11.94 4.09
N ILE A 154 -4.80 -12.61 5.16
CA ILE A 154 -3.70 -13.58 5.20
C ILE A 154 -4.22 -14.90 5.76
N ASN A 155 -3.55 -16.00 5.42
CA ASN A 155 -3.98 -17.34 5.80
C ASN A 155 -3.28 -17.85 7.07
N LYS A 156 -2.01 -17.48 7.23
CA LYS A 156 -1.19 -17.91 8.38
C LYS A 156 -0.08 -16.91 8.66
N PHE A 157 0.34 -16.80 9.92
CA PHE A 157 1.57 -16.13 10.26
C PHE A 157 2.61 -17.12 10.82
N VAL A 158 3.88 -16.77 10.66
CA VAL A 158 5.05 -17.51 11.13
C VAL A 158 6.08 -16.55 11.72
N SER A 159 6.99 -17.07 12.55
CA SER A 159 7.96 -16.25 13.28
C SER A 159 9.39 -16.37 12.74
N THR A 160 9.64 -17.27 11.79
CA THR A 160 10.97 -17.45 11.22
C THR A 160 10.94 -17.41 9.69
N PRO A 161 12.00 -16.87 9.04
CA PRO A 161 12.12 -16.90 7.57
C PRO A 161 12.04 -18.33 7.03
N LYS A 162 12.68 -19.29 7.70
CA LYS A 162 12.67 -20.69 7.28
C LYS A 162 11.27 -21.24 7.17
N GLU A 163 10.44 -21.06 8.21
CA GLU A 163 9.03 -21.53 8.20
C GLU A 163 8.24 -20.85 7.07
N ALA A 164 8.50 -19.56 6.83
CA ALA A 164 7.82 -18.81 5.76
C ALA A 164 8.12 -19.42 4.39
N PHE A 165 9.39 -19.68 4.09
CA PHE A 165 9.79 -20.23 2.80
C PHE A 165 9.44 -21.71 2.64
N ASP A 166 9.53 -22.51 3.68
CA ASP A 166 9.12 -23.91 3.62
C ASP A 166 7.62 -24.05 3.32
N LEU A 167 6.79 -23.24 4.00
CA LEU A 167 5.36 -23.19 3.76
C LEU A 167 5.03 -22.63 2.36
N ALA A 168 5.73 -21.59 1.95
CA ALA A 168 5.54 -21.02 0.61
C ALA A 168 5.86 -22.05 -0.47
N LYS A 169 6.95 -22.80 -0.32
CA LYS A 169 7.32 -23.87 -1.25
C LYS A 169 6.24 -24.95 -1.34
N GLU A 170 5.75 -25.43 -0.20
CA GLU A 170 4.63 -26.41 -0.15
C GLU A 170 3.42 -25.92 -0.95
N LYS A 171 3.05 -24.63 -0.75
CA LYS A 171 1.89 -24.04 -1.41
C LYS A 171 2.11 -23.77 -2.90
N MET A 172 3.34 -23.41 -3.29
CA MET A 172 3.71 -23.27 -4.70
C MET A 172 3.69 -24.60 -5.45
N ASP A 173 4.26 -25.65 -4.85
CA ASP A 173 4.31 -27.00 -5.43
C ASP A 173 2.90 -27.56 -5.62
N SER A 174 2.01 -27.33 -4.67
CA SER A 174 0.60 -27.71 -4.74
C SER A 174 -0.27 -26.73 -5.54
N LYS A 175 0.31 -25.61 -6.03
CA LYS A 175 -0.42 -24.53 -6.72
C LYS A 175 -1.63 -24.02 -5.92
N THR A 176 -1.53 -24.02 -4.60
CA THR A 176 -2.57 -23.55 -3.68
C THR A 176 -2.34 -22.07 -3.37
N PRO A 177 -3.25 -21.16 -3.74
CA PRO A 177 -3.12 -19.74 -3.41
C PRO A 177 -3.02 -19.53 -1.90
N TYR A 178 -2.00 -18.79 -1.44
CA TYR A 178 -1.78 -18.65 -0.02
C TYR A 178 -1.03 -17.36 0.34
N ALA A 179 -1.46 -16.69 1.40
CA ALA A 179 -0.79 -15.51 1.93
C ALA A 179 -0.23 -15.80 3.34
N ILE A 180 1.08 -15.64 3.49
CA ILE A 180 1.83 -15.90 4.72
C ILE A 180 2.32 -14.57 5.26
N ALA A 181 2.03 -14.25 6.52
CA ALA A 181 2.69 -13.17 7.23
C ALA A 181 3.93 -13.70 7.95
N TYR A 182 5.03 -12.98 7.86
CA TYR A 182 6.23 -13.20 8.65
C TYR A 182 6.37 -12.06 9.68
N LEU A 183 6.45 -12.41 10.97
CA LEU A 183 6.69 -11.44 12.03
C LEU A 183 8.18 -11.12 12.11
N GLY A 184 8.59 -10.04 11.44
CA GLY A 184 9.97 -9.60 11.38
C GLY A 184 10.23 -8.61 10.26
N ASN A 185 11.52 -8.31 10.03
CA ASN A 185 11.95 -7.38 9.00
C ASN A 185 12.04 -8.08 7.65
N ILE A 186 11.70 -7.36 6.57
CA ILE A 186 11.85 -7.87 5.20
C ILE A 186 13.31 -8.22 4.87
N VAL A 187 14.26 -7.53 5.46
CA VAL A 187 15.70 -7.79 5.26
C VAL A 187 16.04 -9.23 5.67
N ASP A 188 15.51 -9.71 6.80
CA ASP A 188 15.73 -11.08 7.28
C ASP A 188 15.24 -12.13 6.26
N LEU A 189 14.12 -11.85 5.59
CA LEU A 189 13.61 -12.72 4.52
C LEU A 189 14.54 -12.74 3.30
N LEU A 190 15.04 -11.57 2.90
CA LEU A 190 15.91 -11.44 1.73
C LEU A 190 17.28 -12.09 1.99
N GLU A 191 17.86 -11.85 3.18
CA GLU A 191 19.12 -12.49 3.59
C GLU A 191 18.99 -14.02 3.67
N TYR A 192 17.89 -14.52 4.22
CA TYR A 192 17.62 -15.95 4.26
C TYR A 192 17.47 -16.52 2.84
N ALA A 193 16.73 -15.86 1.98
CA ALA A 193 16.55 -16.29 0.59
C ALA A 193 17.86 -16.38 -0.18
N ASP A 194 18.74 -15.40 0.00
CA ASP A 194 20.07 -15.37 -0.59
C ASP A 194 20.93 -16.53 -0.05
N ALA A 195 20.97 -16.70 1.27
CA ALA A 195 21.75 -17.76 1.93
C ALA A 195 21.35 -19.18 1.49
N VAL A 196 20.06 -19.41 1.18
CA VAL A 196 19.59 -20.73 0.71
C VAL A 196 19.51 -20.82 -0.82
N SER A 197 20.04 -19.84 -1.54
CA SER A 197 20.03 -19.76 -3.02
C SER A 197 18.62 -19.94 -3.61
N TYR A 198 17.64 -19.23 -3.03
CA TYR A 198 16.25 -19.28 -3.47
C TYR A 198 16.10 -18.53 -4.80
N THR A 199 16.46 -19.19 -5.90
CA THR A 199 16.58 -18.61 -7.25
C THR A 199 15.26 -18.15 -7.89
N HIS A 200 14.13 -18.31 -7.21
CA HIS A 200 12.80 -17.91 -7.70
C HIS A 200 12.30 -16.55 -7.16
N LEU A 201 13.10 -15.87 -6.35
CA LEU A 201 12.82 -14.52 -5.87
C LEU A 201 13.32 -13.46 -6.86
N ARG A 202 12.68 -13.34 -8.00
CA ARG A 202 12.93 -12.21 -8.91
C ARG A 202 11.70 -11.30 -8.98
N ALA A 203 11.59 -10.41 -8.01
CA ALA A 203 10.70 -9.25 -8.13
C ALA A 203 11.45 -7.91 -8.17
N HIS A 204 12.78 -7.88 -7.91
CA HIS A 204 13.56 -6.65 -7.84
C HIS A 204 14.95 -6.67 -8.52
N GLU A 205 15.31 -7.68 -9.29
CA GLU A 205 16.61 -7.74 -9.95
C GLU A 205 16.55 -7.53 -11.46
N THR A 206 15.85 -6.57 -11.97
CA THR A 206 15.97 -6.23 -13.40
C THR A 206 15.89 -4.73 -13.62
N CYS A 207 16.75 -3.99 -12.93
CA CYS A 207 17.10 -2.63 -13.32
C CYS A 207 18.59 -2.36 -13.08
N ALA A 208 19.44 -3.28 -13.53
CA ALA A 208 20.88 -3.05 -13.67
C ALA A 208 21.40 -3.99 -14.76
N ASP A 209 21.27 -3.53 -16.00
CA ASP A 209 22.22 -3.67 -17.12
C ASP A 209 21.79 -2.71 -18.24
#